data_314f3315f37020509e4be5d32588e633
#
_entry.id   314f3315f37020509e4be5d32588e633
#
_cell.length_a   1.000
_cell.length_b   1.000
_cell.length_c   1.000
_cell.angle_alpha   90.00
_cell.angle_beta   90.00
_cell.angle_gamma   90.00
#
_symmetry.space_group_name_H-M   'P 1'
#
loop_
_entity.id
_entity.type
_entity.pdbx_description
1 polymer ?
#
loop_
_entity_poly.entity_id
_entity_poly.type
_entity_poly.pdbx_seq_one_letter_code
_entity_poly.pdbx_strand_id
1 'polypeptide(L)'
;LRVRFLIRAFYKMLLPISIIRNWKVVDQAPRILTMQHELFRHIEIECFVKRSHLEDAIDRVKTIMGCFGGQATEPDFPVELKGSYFHHYPICIRRVLPDETLISMTASDGSGESIDWYAISFISYEAPAKREGFFGFAKFLANDLAQRFNARCHWGKYNPLDRATNARLYPQLDRFCAIADEFDPEG
;
A
#
# COMPACT_ATOMS: atom_id res chain seq x y z
N LEU A 1 -5.93 5.53 19.10
CA LEU A 1 -7.31 5.99 19.41
C LEU A 1 -8.25 4.78 19.37
N ARG A 2 -8.79 4.37 20.54
CA ARG A 2 -9.71 3.22 20.62
C ARG A 2 -11.17 3.59 20.35
N VAL A 3 -11.49 4.87 20.25
CA VAL A 3 -12.87 5.32 20.14
C VAL A 3 -13.23 5.61 18.68
N ARG A 4 -13.73 4.60 17.99
CA ARG A 4 -14.09 4.63 16.54
C ARG A 4 -15.06 5.76 16.18
N PHE A 5 -16.00 6.04 17.06
CA PHE A 5 -16.96 7.12 16.87
C PHE A 5 -16.29 8.49 16.77
N LEU A 6 -15.33 8.78 17.67
CA LEU A 6 -14.59 10.04 17.66
C LEU A 6 -13.74 10.20 16.40
N ILE A 7 -13.13 9.12 15.93
CA ILE A 7 -12.36 9.14 14.68
C ILE A 7 -13.27 9.49 13.50
N ARG A 8 -14.41 8.82 13.37
CA ARG A 8 -15.39 9.10 12.31
C ARG A 8 -15.93 10.52 12.38
N ALA A 9 -16.26 11.00 13.57
CA ALA A 9 -16.74 12.38 13.77
C ALA A 9 -15.67 13.39 13.38
N PHE A 10 -14.43 13.18 13.80
CA PHE A 10 -13.29 14.01 13.44
C PHE A 10 -13.11 14.13 11.92
N TYR A 11 -13.07 13.02 11.20
CA TYR A 11 -12.91 13.06 9.76
C TYR A 11 -14.11 13.64 9.02
N LYS A 12 -15.34 13.38 9.48
CA LYS A 12 -16.53 13.96 8.87
C LYS A 12 -16.64 15.47 9.06
N MET A 13 -16.23 15.99 10.21
CA MET A 13 -16.40 17.40 10.55
C MET A 13 -15.19 18.26 10.19
N LEU A 14 -13.99 17.79 10.47
CA LEU A 14 -12.78 18.60 10.32
C LEU A 14 -12.10 18.46 8.96
N LEU A 15 -12.13 17.30 8.35
CA LEU A 15 -11.46 17.11 7.06
C LEU A 15 -12.03 18.02 5.95
N PRO A 16 -13.36 18.14 5.77
CA PRO A 16 -13.93 19.05 4.77
C PRO A 16 -13.58 20.54 5.00
N ILE A 17 -13.38 20.94 6.25
CA ILE A 17 -13.02 22.32 6.62
C ILE A 17 -11.53 22.57 6.37
N SER A 18 -10.70 21.53 6.54
CA SER A 18 -9.24 21.61 6.40
C SER A 18 -8.76 21.57 4.96
N ILE A 19 -9.59 21.11 4.02
CA ILE A 19 -9.23 21.04 2.60
C ILE A 19 -9.50 22.40 1.94
N ILE A 20 -8.43 23.13 1.67
CA ILE A 20 -8.50 24.36 0.91
C ILE A 20 -8.60 24.01 -0.58
N ARG A 21 -9.74 24.28 -1.20
CA ARG A 21 -9.95 24.07 -2.63
C ARG A 21 -8.98 24.97 -3.44
N ASN A 22 -8.43 24.39 -4.51
CA ASN A 22 -7.53 25.08 -5.45
C ASN A 22 -6.24 25.62 -4.84
N TRP A 23 -5.76 25.02 -3.76
CA TRP A 23 -4.43 25.36 -3.26
C TRP A 23 -3.39 24.92 -4.27
N LYS A 24 -2.64 25.91 -4.78
CA LYS A 24 -1.47 25.68 -5.63
C LYS A 24 -0.24 26.11 -4.86
N VAL A 25 0.70 25.20 -4.72
CA VAL A 25 2.04 25.50 -4.18
C VAL A 25 3.00 25.49 -5.35
N VAL A 26 3.72 26.60 -5.54
CA VAL A 26 4.78 26.72 -6.53
C VAL A 26 6.04 27.10 -5.77
N ASP A 27 6.98 26.18 -5.66
CA ASP A 27 8.26 26.40 -4.99
C ASP A 27 9.33 25.53 -5.66
N GLN A 28 10.57 25.65 -5.21
CA GLN A 28 11.68 24.82 -5.67
C GLN A 28 11.45 23.36 -5.24
N ALA A 29 11.75 22.42 -6.15
CA ALA A 29 11.54 20.98 -5.90
C ALA A 29 12.13 20.48 -4.57
N PRO A 30 13.34 20.87 -4.12
CA PRO A 30 13.86 20.46 -2.82
C PRO A 30 12.98 20.89 -1.65
N ARG A 31 12.33 22.05 -1.71
CA ARG A 31 11.45 22.54 -0.64
C ARG A 31 10.11 21.82 -0.61
N ILE A 32 9.59 21.46 -1.78
CA ILE A 32 8.30 20.74 -1.88
C ILE A 32 8.48 19.26 -1.52
N LEU A 33 9.61 18.64 -1.93
CA LEU A 33 9.83 17.20 -1.80
C LEU A 33 10.53 16.82 -0.49
N THR A 34 11.17 17.75 0.22
CA THR A 34 11.81 17.47 1.49
C THR A 34 10.79 17.59 2.63
N MET A 35 10.46 16.47 3.25
CA MET A 35 9.62 16.44 4.45
C MET A 35 10.48 16.46 5.72
N GLN A 36 10.05 17.22 6.71
CA GLN A 36 10.62 17.11 8.06
C GLN A 36 10.03 15.87 8.75
N HIS A 37 10.69 14.73 8.56
CA HIS A 37 10.23 13.43 9.04
C HIS A 37 10.02 13.35 10.55
N GLU A 38 10.67 14.22 11.34
CA GLU A 38 10.50 14.27 12.78
C GLU A 38 9.09 14.67 13.22
N LEU A 39 8.38 15.46 12.41
CA LEU A 39 7.03 15.92 12.71
C LEU A 39 5.96 14.86 12.45
N PHE A 40 6.24 13.95 11.51
CA PHE A 40 5.29 12.90 11.14
C PHE A 40 6.01 11.59 10.79
N ARG A 41 6.36 10.84 11.83
CA ARG A 41 6.89 9.48 11.64
C ARG A 41 5.74 8.52 11.38
N HIS A 42 5.82 7.79 10.29
CA HIS A 42 4.81 6.82 9.89
C HIS A 42 5.45 5.56 9.31
N ILE A 43 4.67 4.52 9.36
CA ILE A 43 4.92 3.27 8.62
C ILE A 43 3.89 3.19 7.50
N GLU A 44 4.29 2.61 6.38
CA GLU A 44 3.46 2.59 5.18
C GLU A 44 3.58 1.25 4.45
N ILE A 45 2.45 0.78 3.91
CA ILE A 45 2.41 -0.20 2.83
C ILE A 45 1.72 0.42 1.64
N GLU A 46 2.20 0.13 0.44
CA GLU A 46 1.61 0.56 -0.81
C GLU A 46 1.52 -0.62 -1.76
N CYS A 47 0.29 -0.91 -2.21
CA CYS A 47 0.00 -2.01 -3.11
C CYS A 47 -0.42 -1.47 -4.47
N PHE A 48 0.13 -2.03 -5.53
CA PHE A 48 -0.14 -1.65 -6.91
C PHE A 48 -1.03 -2.70 -7.57
N VAL A 49 -2.15 -2.27 -8.12
CA VAL A 49 -3.10 -3.11 -8.86
C VAL A 49 -3.32 -2.55 -10.26
N LYS A 50 -3.57 -3.41 -11.24
CA LYS A 50 -3.96 -2.99 -12.58
C LYS A 50 -5.32 -2.30 -12.56
N ARG A 51 -5.57 -1.38 -13.50
CA ARG A 51 -6.85 -0.66 -13.62
C ARG A 51 -8.06 -1.61 -13.65
N SER A 52 -7.93 -2.75 -14.33
CA SER A 52 -8.99 -3.74 -14.45
C SER A 52 -9.45 -4.34 -13.11
N HIS A 53 -8.58 -4.34 -12.10
CA HIS A 53 -8.85 -4.90 -10.77
C HIS A 53 -9.10 -3.84 -9.70
N LEU A 54 -9.09 -2.54 -10.06
CA LEU A 54 -9.11 -1.47 -9.05
C LEU A 54 -10.38 -1.50 -8.20
N GLU A 55 -11.55 -1.65 -8.81
CA GLU A 55 -12.84 -1.61 -8.11
C GLU A 55 -12.97 -2.80 -7.16
N ASP A 56 -12.68 -4.00 -7.65
CA ASP A 56 -12.71 -5.23 -6.85
C ASP A 56 -11.68 -5.18 -5.70
N ALA A 57 -10.49 -4.65 -5.97
CA ALA A 57 -9.46 -4.47 -4.95
C ALA A 57 -9.90 -3.48 -3.86
N ILE A 58 -10.57 -2.38 -4.21
CA ILE A 58 -11.10 -1.41 -3.25
C ILE A 58 -12.18 -2.07 -2.37
N ASP A 59 -13.08 -2.85 -2.96
CA ASP A 59 -14.13 -3.54 -2.21
C ASP A 59 -13.52 -4.62 -1.31
N ARG A 60 -12.51 -5.33 -1.80
CA ARG A 60 -11.76 -6.28 -0.98
C ARG A 60 -11.06 -5.60 0.20
N VAL A 61 -10.41 -4.47 -0.02
CA VAL A 61 -9.81 -3.64 1.05
C VAL A 61 -10.83 -3.25 2.12
N LYS A 62 -12.02 -2.80 1.72
CA LYS A 62 -13.11 -2.47 2.67
C LYS A 62 -13.50 -3.66 3.53
N THR A 63 -13.62 -4.84 2.92
CA THR A 63 -13.94 -6.08 3.62
C THR A 63 -12.86 -6.45 4.63
N ILE A 64 -11.58 -6.47 4.21
CA ILE A 64 -10.44 -6.75 5.08
C ILE A 64 -10.40 -5.76 6.26
N MET A 65 -10.55 -4.47 5.99
CA MET A 65 -10.60 -3.44 7.04
C MET A 65 -11.77 -3.67 8.02
N GLY A 66 -12.92 -4.11 7.52
CA GLY A 66 -14.09 -4.48 8.32
C GLY A 66 -13.80 -5.66 9.25
N CYS A 67 -13.13 -6.69 8.75
CA CYS A 67 -12.73 -7.87 9.54
C CYS A 67 -11.71 -7.50 10.62
N PHE A 68 -10.62 -6.81 10.26
CA PHE A 68 -9.64 -6.31 11.23
C PHE A 68 -10.26 -5.37 12.25
N GLY A 69 -11.23 -4.56 11.85
CA GLY A 69 -11.98 -3.68 12.72
C GLY A 69 -13.02 -4.41 13.61
N GLY A 70 -13.24 -5.71 13.40
CA GLY A 70 -14.26 -6.50 14.10
C GLY A 70 -15.69 -6.14 13.72
N GLN A 71 -15.91 -5.51 12.57
CA GLN A 71 -17.23 -5.09 12.07
C GLN A 71 -17.78 -6.04 11.01
N ALA A 72 -16.92 -6.79 10.36
CA ALA A 72 -17.26 -7.81 9.37
C ALA A 72 -16.69 -9.17 9.79
N THR A 73 -17.21 -10.23 9.19
CA THR A 73 -16.73 -11.60 9.37
C THR A 73 -16.71 -12.28 8.01
N GLU A 74 -15.58 -12.88 7.67
CA GLU A 74 -15.46 -13.78 6.53
C GLU A 74 -15.10 -15.19 7.02
N PRO A 75 -15.55 -16.26 6.34
CA PRO A 75 -15.30 -17.64 6.77
C PRO A 75 -13.79 -17.95 6.95
N ASP A 76 -12.97 -17.48 6.01
CA ASP A 76 -11.52 -17.78 5.97
C ASP A 76 -10.65 -16.71 6.64
N PHE A 77 -11.28 -15.74 7.32
CA PHE A 77 -10.51 -14.71 8.01
C PHE A 77 -10.00 -15.22 9.35
N PRO A 78 -8.68 -15.14 9.64
CA PRO A 78 -8.10 -15.61 10.90
C PRO A 78 -8.75 -14.94 12.10
N VAL A 79 -9.31 -15.75 13.00
CA VAL A 79 -10.06 -15.26 14.17
C VAL A 79 -9.21 -14.39 15.09
N GLU A 80 -7.92 -14.73 15.21
CA GLU A 80 -6.93 -14.00 16.02
C GLU A 80 -6.64 -12.59 15.50
N LEU A 81 -6.88 -12.35 14.22
CA LEU A 81 -6.71 -11.02 13.59
C LEU A 81 -7.96 -10.14 13.72
N LYS A 82 -9.10 -10.73 14.09
CA LYS A 82 -10.35 -10.00 14.21
C LYS A 82 -10.28 -8.96 15.35
N GLY A 83 -10.51 -7.70 15.02
CA GLY A 83 -10.45 -6.60 15.98
C GLY A 83 -9.04 -6.17 16.37
N SER A 84 -7.98 -6.77 15.78
CA SER A 84 -6.58 -6.47 16.11
C SER A 84 -6.09 -5.13 15.57
N TYR A 85 -6.72 -4.59 14.54
CA TYR A 85 -6.33 -3.33 13.92
C TYR A 85 -7.54 -2.51 13.45
N PHE A 86 -7.43 -1.20 13.58
CA PHE A 86 -8.39 -0.25 13.04
C PHE A 86 -7.66 0.85 12.28
N HIS A 87 -7.82 0.86 10.97
CA HIS A 87 -7.23 1.89 10.12
C HIS A 87 -7.90 3.25 10.36
N HIS A 88 -7.11 4.30 10.54
CA HIS A 88 -7.61 5.63 10.93
C HIS A 88 -7.03 6.77 10.08
N TYR A 89 -6.08 6.48 9.20
CA TYR A 89 -5.59 7.46 8.24
C TYR A 89 -6.36 7.40 6.92
N PRO A 90 -6.37 8.49 6.15
CA PRO A 90 -6.87 8.46 4.78
C PRO A 90 -6.08 7.46 3.92
N ILE A 91 -6.81 6.73 3.07
CA ILE A 91 -6.20 5.87 2.05
C ILE A 91 -5.96 6.71 0.82
N CYS A 92 -4.73 6.71 0.33
CA CYS A 92 -4.35 7.42 -0.89
C CYS A 92 -4.42 6.47 -2.08
N ILE A 93 -5.09 6.89 -3.15
CA ILE A 93 -5.14 6.13 -4.41
C ILE A 93 -4.58 7.02 -5.51
N ARG A 94 -3.53 6.52 -6.20
CA ARG A 94 -2.83 7.27 -7.25
C ARG A 94 -2.76 6.45 -8.53
N ARG A 95 -3.10 7.05 -9.67
CA ARG A 95 -2.82 6.48 -10.98
C ARG A 95 -1.33 6.55 -11.26
N VAL A 96 -0.77 5.45 -11.73
CA VAL A 96 0.63 5.33 -12.12
C VAL A 96 0.69 4.73 -13.51
N LEU A 97 1.47 5.35 -14.38
CA LEU A 97 1.66 4.84 -15.74
C LEU A 97 2.56 3.58 -15.70
N PRO A 98 2.34 2.65 -16.64
CA PRO A 98 3.25 1.51 -16.80
C PRO A 98 4.61 1.96 -17.30
N ASP A 99 5.62 1.15 -17.05
CA ASP A 99 6.99 1.33 -17.57
C ASP A 99 7.59 -0.02 -17.99
N GLU A 100 8.73 0.05 -18.69
CA GLU A 100 9.43 -1.10 -19.24
C GLU A 100 10.66 -1.51 -18.41
N THR A 101 10.76 -1.07 -17.16
CA THR A 101 11.85 -1.49 -16.27
C THR A 101 11.59 -2.90 -15.72
N LEU A 102 12.66 -3.58 -15.31
CA LEU A 102 12.60 -5.02 -15.01
C LEU A 102 11.71 -5.35 -13.80
N ILE A 103 11.80 -4.53 -12.74
CA ILE A 103 11.15 -4.79 -11.46
C ILE A 103 10.40 -3.58 -10.89
N SER A 104 10.05 -2.60 -11.71
CA SER A 104 9.11 -1.54 -11.27
C SER A 104 7.80 -2.18 -10.81
N MET A 105 7.16 -1.56 -9.82
CA MET A 105 5.83 -1.99 -9.37
C MET A 105 4.79 -1.92 -10.48
N THR A 106 5.05 -1.14 -11.52
CA THR A 106 4.19 -0.96 -12.71
C THR A 106 4.83 -1.51 -13.97
N ALA A 107 5.91 -2.30 -13.84
CA ALA A 107 6.56 -2.94 -14.99
C ALA A 107 5.56 -3.73 -15.83
N SER A 108 5.68 -3.60 -17.14
CA SER A 108 4.91 -4.38 -18.12
C SER A 108 5.04 -5.88 -17.83
N ASP A 109 3.97 -6.62 -18.04
CA ASP A 109 3.96 -8.08 -17.92
C ASP A 109 4.35 -8.78 -19.22
N GLY A 110 4.78 -8.01 -20.23
CA GLY A 110 5.14 -8.53 -21.54
C GLY A 110 3.94 -8.82 -22.45
N SER A 111 2.72 -8.49 -22.05
CA SER A 111 1.51 -8.68 -22.87
C SER A 111 1.43 -7.71 -24.07
N GLY A 112 2.28 -6.67 -24.09
CA GLY A 112 2.24 -5.60 -25.10
C GLY A 112 1.12 -4.59 -24.86
N GLU A 113 0.28 -4.77 -23.84
CA GLU A 113 -0.76 -3.83 -23.48
C GLU A 113 -0.24 -2.79 -22.51
N SER A 114 -0.47 -1.50 -22.85
CA SER A 114 -0.22 -0.40 -21.91
C SER A 114 -1.37 -0.29 -20.92
N ILE A 115 -1.24 -0.93 -19.77
CA ILE A 115 -2.28 -0.96 -18.76
C ILE A 115 -1.91 -0.02 -17.61
N ASP A 116 -2.79 0.93 -17.31
CA ASP A 116 -2.64 1.78 -16.13
C ASP A 116 -2.66 0.97 -14.83
N TRP A 117 -1.82 1.38 -13.90
CA TRP A 117 -1.78 0.86 -12.55
C TRP A 117 -2.31 1.88 -11.55
N TYR A 118 -2.71 1.39 -10.41
CA TYR A 118 -3.14 2.21 -9.29
C TYR A 118 -2.42 1.77 -8.02
N ALA A 119 -1.74 2.72 -7.40
CA ALA A 119 -1.13 2.56 -6.11
C ALA A 119 -2.14 2.87 -5.01
N ILE A 120 -2.32 1.96 -4.07
CA ILE A 120 -3.20 2.11 -2.90
C ILE A 120 -2.31 2.12 -1.67
N SER A 121 -2.19 3.28 -1.03
CA SER A 121 -1.30 3.51 0.12
C SER A 121 -2.06 3.50 1.43
N PHE A 122 -1.53 2.78 2.40
CA PHE A 122 -2.00 2.72 3.79
C PHE A 122 -0.89 3.18 4.72
N ILE A 123 -1.16 4.23 5.46
CA ILE A 123 -0.23 4.84 6.40
C ILE A 123 -0.72 4.60 7.83
N SER A 124 0.20 4.34 8.74
CA SER A 124 -0.09 4.31 10.17
C SER A 124 0.99 5.04 10.95
N TYR A 125 0.61 5.60 12.09
CA TYR A 125 1.57 6.27 12.96
C TYR A 125 2.54 5.25 13.59
N GLU A 126 3.83 5.55 13.56
CA GLU A 126 4.85 4.74 14.19
C GLU A 126 4.87 4.97 15.70
N ALA A 127 4.09 4.19 16.43
CA ALA A 127 4.29 4.04 17.87
C ALA A 127 4.87 2.63 18.11
N PRO A 128 6.13 2.49 18.57
CA PRO A 128 6.80 1.19 18.69
C PRO A 128 5.96 0.12 19.41
N ALA A 129 5.23 0.50 20.44
CA ALA A 129 4.38 -0.41 21.22
C ALA A 129 3.02 -0.75 20.54
N LYS A 130 2.68 -0.18 19.39
CA LYS A 130 1.35 -0.31 18.76
C LYS A 130 1.37 -0.64 17.27
N ARG A 131 2.56 -0.77 16.68
CA ARG A 131 2.72 -1.00 15.22
C ARG A 131 2.44 -2.44 14.79
N GLU A 132 2.44 -3.40 15.70
CA GLU A 132 2.21 -4.82 15.40
C GLU A 132 0.86 -5.05 14.71
N GLY A 133 -0.20 -4.38 15.18
CA GLY A 133 -1.50 -4.46 14.54
C GLY A 133 -1.49 -3.98 13.08
N PHE A 134 -0.72 -2.94 12.78
CA PHE A 134 -0.54 -2.49 11.40
C PHE A 134 0.23 -3.51 10.56
N PHE A 135 1.31 -4.08 11.08
CA PHE A 135 2.08 -5.09 10.34
C PHE A 135 1.27 -6.36 10.08
N GLY A 136 0.45 -6.82 11.04
CA GLY A 136 -0.49 -7.90 10.82
C GLY A 136 -1.50 -7.60 9.71
N PHE A 137 -2.10 -6.41 9.75
CA PHE A 137 -3.00 -5.92 8.71
C PHE A 137 -2.30 -5.84 7.34
N ALA A 138 -1.14 -5.20 7.29
CA ALA A 138 -0.41 -4.97 6.04
C ALA A 138 0.07 -6.29 5.41
N LYS A 139 0.53 -7.25 6.22
CA LYS A 139 0.92 -8.58 5.76
C LYS A 139 -0.26 -9.35 5.18
N PHE A 140 -1.40 -9.38 5.88
CA PHE A 140 -2.60 -10.03 5.38
C PHE A 140 -3.08 -9.38 4.08
N LEU A 141 -3.20 -8.05 4.07
CA LEU A 141 -3.62 -7.27 2.90
C LEU A 141 -2.75 -7.55 1.67
N ALA A 142 -1.43 -7.46 1.82
CA ALA A 142 -0.51 -7.67 0.71
C ALA A 142 -0.63 -9.06 0.11
N ASN A 143 -0.67 -10.10 0.93
CA ASN A 143 -0.79 -11.48 0.45
C ASN A 143 -2.14 -11.73 -0.22
N ASP A 144 -3.24 -11.25 0.36
CA ASP A 144 -4.59 -11.40 -0.22
C ASP A 144 -4.70 -10.69 -1.58
N LEU A 145 -4.23 -9.43 -1.66
CA LEU A 145 -4.27 -8.69 -2.93
C LEU A 145 -3.30 -9.27 -3.97
N ALA A 146 -2.13 -9.75 -3.57
CA ALA A 146 -1.19 -10.43 -4.47
C ALA A 146 -1.76 -11.74 -5.01
N GLN A 147 -2.49 -12.50 -4.21
CA GLN A 147 -3.12 -13.75 -4.62
C GLN A 147 -4.31 -13.51 -5.55
N ARG A 148 -5.17 -12.55 -5.24
CA ARG A 148 -6.43 -12.32 -5.98
C ARG A 148 -6.26 -11.49 -7.23
N PHE A 149 -5.39 -10.47 -7.18
CA PHE A 149 -5.30 -9.44 -8.21
C PHE A 149 -3.89 -9.28 -8.79
N ASN A 150 -2.95 -10.16 -8.43
CA ASN A 150 -1.54 -10.03 -8.77
C ASN A 150 -0.97 -8.66 -8.36
N ALA A 151 -1.42 -8.14 -7.22
CA ALA A 151 -0.94 -6.88 -6.69
C ALA A 151 0.53 -6.97 -6.30
N ARG A 152 1.28 -5.90 -6.57
CA ARG A 152 2.70 -5.76 -6.25
C ARG A 152 2.87 -4.80 -5.08
N CYS A 153 3.88 -5.01 -4.24
CA CYS A 153 4.20 -4.09 -3.15
C CYS A 153 5.34 -3.15 -3.54
N HIS A 154 5.34 -1.96 -2.96
CA HIS A 154 6.40 -0.98 -3.16
C HIS A 154 7.70 -1.46 -2.49
N TRP A 155 8.82 -1.52 -3.24
CA TRP A 155 10.12 -2.01 -2.75
C TRP A 155 10.70 -1.18 -1.60
N GLY A 156 10.51 0.13 -1.62
CA GLY A 156 11.02 1.06 -0.60
C GLY A 156 10.12 1.24 0.63
N LYS A 157 9.06 0.43 0.78
CA LYS A 157 8.12 0.47 1.91
C LYS A 157 8.02 -0.91 2.57
N TYR A 158 7.12 -1.08 3.52
CA TYR A 158 6.89 -2.41 4.08
C TYR A 158 6.39 -3.36 2.98
N ASN A 159 7.21 -4.34 2.66
CA ASN A 159 6.88 -5.38 1.66
C ASN A 159 6.97 -6.76 2.34
N PRO A 160 5.84 -7.37 2.72
CA PRO A 160 5.81 -8.67 3.40
C PRO A 160 5.72 -9.86 2.45
N LEU A 161 5.75 -9.64 1.12
CA LEU A 161 5.68 -10.73 0.14
C LEU A 161 6.98 -11.52 0.12
N ASP A 162 6.87 -12.83 0.06
CA ASP A 162 8.01 -13.72 -0.02
C ASP A 162 8.63 -13.75 -1.44
N ARG A 163 9.82 -14.40 -1.54
CA ARG A 163 10.55 -14.52 -2.81
C ARG A 163 9.73 -15.24 -3.88
N ALA A 164 9.00 -16.28 -3.52
CA ALA A 164 8.21 -17.07 -4.47
C ALA A 164 7.05 -16.24 -5.06
N THR A 165 6.37 -15.48 -4.20
CA THR A 165 5.33 -14.56 -4.63
C THR A 165 5.88 -13.46 -5.52
N ASN A 166 7.01 -12.84 -5.16
CA ASN A 166 7.65 -11.81 -5.98
C ASN A 166 8.12 -12.38 -7.33
N ALA A 167 8.71 -13.59 -7.38
CA ALA A 167 9.11 -14.23 -8.64
C ALA A 167 7.90 -14.44 -9.58
N ARG A 168 6.74 -14.80 -9.05
CA ARG A 168 5.52 -14.90 -9.84
C ARG A 168 5.00 -13.56 -10.34
N LEU A 169 5.14 -12.51 -9.55
CA LEU A 169 4.62 -11.16 -9.86
C LEU A 169 5.51 -10.37 -10.82
N TYR A 170 6.80 -10.68 -10.89
CA TYR A 170 7.78 -9.96 -11.69
C TYR A 170 8.45 -10.91 -12.69
N PRO A 171 7.94 -11.03 -13.92
CA PRO A 171 8.45 -11.98 -14.92
C PRO A 171 9.92 -11.78 -15.27
N GLN A 172 10.48 -10.59 -15.04
CA GLN A 172 11.87 -10.28 -15.34
C GLN A 172 12.78 -10.24 -14.10
N LEU A 173 12.31 -10.77 -12.94
CA LEU A 173 13.09 -10.77 -11.71
C LEU A 173 14.42 -11.49 -11.85
N ASP A 174 14.44 -12.65 -12.51
CA ASP A 174 15.68 -13.42 -12.71
C ASP A 174 16.69 -12.65 -13.58
N ARG A 175 16.20 -11.94 -14.61
CA ARG A 175 17.05 -11.06 -15.42
C ARG A 175 17.62 -9.90 -14.60
N PHE A 176 16.82 -9.32 -13.73
CA PHE A 176 17.28 -8.29 -12.81
C PHE A 176 18.37 -8.83 -11.88
N CYS A 177 18.15 -10.01 -11.28
CA CYS A 177 19.15 -10.64 -10.41
C CYS A 177 20.46 -10.92 -11.16
N ALA A 178 20.39 -11.48 -12.37
CA ALA A 178 21.58 -11.74 -13.16
C ALA A 178 22.40 -10.46 -13.45
N ILE A 179 21.73 -9.36 -13.74
CA ILE A 179 22.39 -8.05 -13.93
C ILE A 179 22.98 -7.54 -12.60
N ALA A 180 22.24 -7.68 -11.49
CA ALA A 180 22.73 -7.28 -10.18
C ALA A 180 24.00 -8.03 -9.80
N ASP A 181 24.02 -9.35 -10.01
CA ASP A 181 25.20 -10.21 -9.75
C ASP A 181 26.41 -9.82 -10.62
N GLU A 182 26.18 -9.32 -11.85
CA GLU A 182 27.25 -8.80 -12.70
C GLU A 182 27.90 -7.54 -12.14
N PHE A 183 27.12 -6.65 -11.54
CA PHE A 183 27.61 -5.38 -10.97
C PHE A 183 28.06 -5.48 -9.52
N ASP A 184 27.54 -6.43 -8.76
CA ASP A 184 27.89 -6.68 -7.36
C ASP A 184 28.00 -8.19 -7.09
N PRO A 185 29.12 -8.82 -7.57
CA PRO A 185 29.29 -10.28 -7.48
C PRO A 185 29.52 -10.79 -6.06
N GLU A 186 29.76 -9.90 -5.11
CA GLU A 186 29.96 -10.28 -3.70
C GLU A 186 28.66 -10.10 -2.86
N GLY A 187 27.62 -9.45 -3.37
CA GLY A 187 26.28 -9.34 -2.79
C GLY A 187 26.14 -8.37 -1.64
#